data_b8ca27aad614ac11f4d13c4a5ffdc4dd
#
_entry.id   b8ca27aad614ac11f4d13c4a5ffdc4dd
#
_cell.length_a   1.000
_cell.length_b   1.000
_cell.length_c   1.000
_cell.angle_alpha   90.00
_cell.angle_beta   90.00
_cell.angle_gamma   90.00
#
_symmetry.space_group_name_H-M   'P 1'
#
loop_
_entity.id
_entity.type
_entity.pdbx_description
1 polymer ?
#
loop_
_entity_poly.entity_id
_entity_poly.type
_entity_poly.pdbx_seq_one_letter_code
_entity_poly.pdbx_strand_id
1 'polypeptide(L)'
;MHKSTRPLHRLIRVLFASCVAMYAAVSILMLNSPNGPTGPGPVTYVIFVLILQVAAIVRLLVGPLPDRKWQLVAFLVFGDVGLASVILLDVPTSALIGTFLFSMTGSMCTFFLGPKLLVAHLAFANLVIVYIGGAAYLQGLWGPWDAIAAVLVASGATSGVPIFAQIAWLLVSEDARQSEVDPLTRTRNRRGLQNAIDDLWNVAHGEQLAFALVLVDIDRFKAVNDRYGHDRGDAVIVLVAERLCGHVGTFGVVARTGGEEFVAVLVGETNRLCELLLEVSDTLTYRSDSVPVTVSAGAVVLPPGSETWKTGPNVVNDATRAADSLMYRAKSAGGNRTLLETM
;
A
#
# COMPACT_ATOMS: atom_id res chain seq x y z
N MET A 1 -10.67 10.79 -7.15
CA MET A 1 -9.43 10.68 -6.34
C MET A 1 -8.78 12.06 -6.06
N HIS A 2 -9.52 13.11 -5.67
CA HIS A 2 -8.88 14.44 -5.72
C HIS A 2 -9.04 15.38 -4.52
N LYS A 3 -9.80 15.06 -3.47
CA LYS A 3 -9.82 15.93 -2.27
C LYS A 3 -9.23 15.27 -1.00
N SER A 4 -9.38 13.97 -0.81
CA SER A 4 -8.90 13.26 0.39
C SER A 4 -7.37 13.08 0.43
N THR A 5 -6.68 13.01 -0.73
CA THR A 5 -5.22 12.80 -0.80
C THR A 5 -4.38 14.07 -0.77
N ARG A 6 -5.00 15.25 -0.92
CA ARG A 6 -4.29 16.55 -0.92
C ARG A 6 -3.48 16.83 0.35
N PRO A 7 -4.00 16.58 1.58
CA PRO A 7 -3.24 16.80 2.80
C PRO A 7 -2.03 15.87 2.91
N LEU A 8 -2.16 14.61 2.52
CA LEU A 8 -1.07 13.64 2.53
C LEU A 8 0.04 14.02 1.53
N HIS A 9 -0.32 14.43 0.31
CA HIS A 9 0.65 14.90 -0.68
C HIS A 9 1.40 16.15 -0.21
N ARG A 10 0.73 17.07 0.50
CA ARG A 10 1.38 18.24 1.09
C ARG A 10 2.36 17.83 2.18
N LEU A 11 1.98 16.91 3.06
CA LEU A 11 2.84 16.39 4.12
C LEU A 11 4.09 15.71 3.54
N ILE A 12 3.94 14.86 2.54
CA ILE A 12 5.05 14.19 1.86
C ILE A 12 6.01 15.23 1.23
N ARG A 13 5.50 16.25 0.56
CA ARG A 13 6.32 17.33 0.00
C ARG A 13 7.16 18.04 1.06
N VAL A 14 6.53 18.42 2.15
CA VAL A 14 7.20 19.10 3.26
C VAL A 14 8.28 18.19 3.86
N LEU A 15 8.00 16.91 4.03
CA LEU A 15 8.94 15.93 4.55
C LEU A 15 10.19 15.80 3.65
N PHE A 16 10.00 15.64 2.34
CA PHE A 16 11.12 15.56 1.39
C PHE A 16 11.91 16.87 1.33
N ALA A 17 11.22 18.01 1.30
CA ALA A 17 11.87 19.33 1.28
C ALA A 17 12.65 19.60 2.59
N SER A 18 12.12 19.19 3.77
CA SER A 18 12.82 19.34 5.05
C SER A 18 14.10 18.50 5.10
N CYS A 19 14.08 17.29 4.53
CA CYS A 19 15.28 16.45 4.44
C CYS A 19 16.40 17.16 3.66
N VAL A 20 16.08 17.71 2.48
CA VAL A 20 17.06 18.45 1.67
C VAL A 20 17.47 19.77 2.37
N ALA A 21 16.53 20.43 3.07
CA ALA A 21 16.83 21.65 3.81
C ALA A 21 17.83 21.41 4.96
N MET A 22 17.77 20.26 5.62
CA MET A 22 18.78 19.88 6.61
C MET A 22 20.16 19.70 5.98
N TYR A 23 20.25 19.10 4.79
CA TYR A 23 21.51 18.98 4.05
C TYR A 23 22.04 20.34 3.63
N ALA A 24 21.18 21.24 3.16
CA ALA A 24 21.56 22.61 2.82
C ALA A 24 22.05 23.39 4.06
N ALA A 25 21.39 23.22 5.20
CA ALA A 25 21.85 23.83 6.46
C ALA A 25 23.25 23.35 6.85
N VAL A 26 23.54 22.05 6.74
CA VAL A 26 24.89 21.53 7.00
C VAL A 26 25.89 22.11 6.03
N SER A 27 25.59 22.22 4.74
CA SER A 27 26.46 22.86 3.73
C SER A 27 26.77 24.31 4.10
N ILE A 28 25.78 25.08 4.57
CA ILE A 28 25.96 26.47 5.03
C ILE A 28 26.84 26.52 6.29
N LEU A 29 26.59 25.65 7.28
CA LEU A 29 27.36 25.61 8.51
C LEU A 29 28.83 25.28 8.25
N MET A 30 29.08 24.32 7.34
CA MET A 30 30.45 23.94 6.94
C MET A 30 31.21 25.11 6.29
N LEU A 31 30.56 25.90 5.44
CA LEU A 31 31.18 27.07 4.81
C LEU A 31 31.61 28.15 5.84
N ASN A 32 30.98 28.13 7.02
CA ASN A 32 31.30 29.07 8.12
C ASN A 32 32.13 28.42 9.24
N SER A 33 32.43 27.14 9.13
CA SER A 33 33.20 26.40 10.16
C SER A 33 34.70 26.66 10.01
N PRO A 34 35.46 26.86 11.11
CA PRO A 34 36.92 26.88 11.08
C PRO A 34 37.52 25.58 10.54
N ASN A 35 36.81 24.47 10.69
CA ASN A 35 37.21 23.13 10.26
C ASN A 35 36.64 22.79 8.85
N GLY A 36 35.92 23.70 8.23
CA GLY A 36 35.30 23.49 6.94
C GLY A 36 36.27 23.53 5.75
N PRO A 37 35.73 23.44 4.53
CA PRO A 37 36.53 23.39 3.31
C PRO A 37 37.40 24.62 3.16
N THR A 38 38.70 24.42 2.93
CA THR A 38 39.69 25.49 2.72
C THR A 38 40.10 25.58 1.25
N GLY A 39 40.34 26.82 0.77
CA GLY A 39 40.74 27.08 -0.59
C GLY A 39 39.55 27.22 -1.58
N PRO A 40 39.80 27.80 -2.77
CA PRO A 40 38.74 28.20 -3.70
C PRO A 40 37.99 27.00 -4.30
N GLY A 41 38.66 25.88 -4.59
CA GLY A 41 38.05 24.72 -5.22
C GLY A 41 36.99 24.07 -4.35
N PRO A 42 37.31 23.58 -3.12
CA PRO A 42 36.32 22.94 -2.21
C PRO A 42 35.17 23.90 -1.83
N VAL A 43 35.45 25.18 -1.58
CA VAL A 43 34.42 26.19 -1.28
C VAL A 43 33.44 26.35 -2.45
N THR A 44 33.96 26.53 -3.67
CA THR A 44 33.12 26.61 -4.89
C THR A 44 32.27 25.36 -5.07
N TYR A 45 32.82 24.17 -4.80
CA TYR A 45 32.08 22.92 -4.89
C TYR A 45 30.91 22.87 -3.90
N VAL A 46 31.13 23.21 -2.63
CA VAL A 46 30.04 23.22 -1.62
C VAL A 46 28.97 24.23 -1.99
N ILE A 47 29.35 25.42 -2.51
CA ILE A 47 28.37 26.39 -3.00
C ILE A 47 27.57 25.83 -4.17
N PHE A 48 28.21 25.14 -5.10
CA PHE A 48 27.52 24.49 -6.22
C PHE A 48 26.50 23.43 -5.72
N VAL A 49 26.90 22.56 -4.78
CA VAL A 49 25.99 21.57 -4.16
C VAL A 49 24.84 22.26 -3.43
N LEU A 50 25.10 23.34 -2.70
CA LEU A 50 24.07 24.14 -2.02
C LEU A 50 23.04 24.72 -3.01
N ILE A 51 23.47 25.23 -4.16
CA ILE A 51 22.58 25.72 -5.22
C ILE A 51 21.67 24.59 -5.72
N LEU A 52 22.22 23.37 -5.93
CA LEU A 52 21.44 22.21 -6.34
C LEU A 52 20.43 21.78 -5.26
N GLN A 53 20.82 21.83 -3.97
CA GLN A 53 19.93 21.54 -2.84
C GLN A 53 18.77 22.55 -2.78
N VAL A 54 19.03 23.84 -2.93
CA VAL A 54 17.99 24.87 -2.96
C VAL A 54 17.05 24.69 -4.16
N ALA A 55 17.59 24.38 -5.33
CA ALA A 55 16.79 24.08 -6.52
C ALA A 55 15.90 22.84 -6.30
N ALA A 56 16.42 21.79 -5.65
CA ALA A 56 15.66 20.61 -5.28
C ALA A 56 14.51 20.93 -4.30
N ILE A 57 14.76 21.77 -3.27
CA ILE A 57 13.73 22.22 -2.33
C ILE A 57 12.60 22.94 -3.08
N VAL A 58 12.96 23.93 -3.92
CA VAL A 58 11.96 24.67 -4.72
C VAL A 58 11.18 23.73 -5.62
N ARG A 59 11.86 22.80 -6.31
CA ARG A 59 11.24 21.80 -7.18
C ARG A 59 10.25 20.90 -6.42
N LEU A 60 10.59 20.49 -5.19
CA LEU A 60 9.73 19.66 -4.35
C LEU A 60 8.50 20.44 -3.84
N LEU A 61 8.65 21.70 -3.48
CA LEU A 61 7.56 22.51 -2.94
C LEU A 61 6.57 22.96 -4.03
N VAL A 62 7.05 23.31 -5.22
CA VAL A 62 6.23 23.91 -6.29
C VAL A 62 5.81 22.87 -7.33
N GLY A 63 6.67 21.89 -7.64
CA GLY A 63 6.45 20.92 -8.72
C GLY A 63 5.60 19.71 -8.32
N PRO A 64 5.31 18.78 -9.25
CA PRO A 64 4.69 17.50 -8.93
C PRO A 64 5.60 16.65 -8.05
N LEU A 65 5.00 15.85 -7.16
CA LEU A 65 5.75 14.85 -6.39
C LEU A 65 6.37 13.80 -7.32
N PRO A 66 7.52 13.22 -6.94
CA PRO A 66 8.05 12.04 -7.62
C PRO A 66 7.01 10.91 -7.51
N ASP A 67 6.46 10.49 -8.64
CA ASP A 67 5.45 9.43 -8.73
C ASP A 67 6.03 8.13 -9.31
N ARG A 68 7.17 8.22 -10.01
CA ARG A 68 7.85 7.08 -10.61
C ARG A 68 8.99 6.60 -9.74
N LYS A 69 9.14 5.29 -9.63
CA LYS A 69 10.19 4.66 -8.81
C LYS A 69 11.59 5.18 -9.13
N TRP A 70 11.92 5.38 -10.42
CA TRP A 70 13.23 5.90 -10.82
C TRP A 70 13.50 7.33 -10.30
N GLN A 71 12.46 8.18 -10.19
CA GLN A 71 12.60 9.53 -9.66
C GLN A 71 12.93 9.51 -8.15
N LEU A 72 12.30 8.59 -7.41
CA LEU A 72 12.60 8.37 -6.00
C LEU A 72 14.02 7.82 -5.79
N VAL A 73 14.45 6.89 -6.66
CA VAL A 73 15.84 6.39 -6.64
C VAL A 73 16.83 7.50 -6.98
N ALA A 74 16.54 8.30 -8.02
CA ALA A 74 17.40 9.44 -8.36
C ALA A 74 17.49 10.46 -7.22
N PHE A 75 16.39 10.73 -6.52
CA PHE A 75 16.37 11.58 -5.34
C PHE A 75 17.23 11.02 -4.20
N LEU A 76 17.13 9.70 -3.93
CA LEU A 76 17.95 9.02 -2.94
C LEU A 76 19.45 9.16 -3.28
N VAL A 77 19.82 8.81 -4.51
CA VAL A 77 21.23 8.87 -4.96
C VAL A 77 21.75 10.31 -4.89
N PHE A 78 20.94 11.29 -5.32
CA PHE A 78 21.29 12.72 -5.21
C PHE A 78 21.52 13.14 -3.75
N GLY A 79 20.66 12.70 -2.82
CA GLY A 79 20.81 12.97 -1.39
C GLY A 79 22.07 12.32 -0.80
N ASP A 80 22.27 11.03 -1.06
CA ASP A 80 23.38 10.27 -0.51
C ASP A 80 24.75 10.75 -1.05
N VAL A 81 24.86 10.87 -2.37
CA VAL A 81 26.11 11.33 -3.00
C VAL A 81 26.37 12.79 -2.67
N GLY A 82 25.34 13.63 -2.70
CA GLY A 82 25.46 15.05 -2.36
C GLY A 82 25.91 15.26 -0.90
N LEU A 83 25.31 14.53 0.04
CA LEU A 83 25.71 14.59 1.46
C LEU A 83 27.14 14.08 1.64
N ALA A 84 27.44 12.88 1.13
CA ALA A 84 28.76 12.28 1.27
C ALA A 84 29.85 13.21 0.70
N SER A 85 29.64 13.77 -0.50
CA SER A 85 30.62 14.63 -1.16
C SER A 85 30.92 15.91 -0.40
N VAL A 86 29.95 16.42 0.37
CA VAL A 86 30.13 17.63 1.20
C VAL A 86 30.83 17.26 2.50
N ILE A 87 30.35 16.27 3.25
CA ILE A 87 30.92 15.92 4.56
C ILE A 87 32.37 15.41 4.46
N LEU A 88 32.75 14.79 3.34
CA LEU A 88 34.12 14.33 3.10
C LEU A 88 35.13 15.46 2.86
N LEU A 89 34.68 16.70 2.69
CA LEU A 89 35.53 17.89 2.62
C LEU A 89 35.81 18.51 3.99
N ASP A 90 35.16 18.02 5.03
CA ASP A 90 35.37 18.45 6.42
C ASP A 90 36.43 17.61 7.12
N VAL A 91 36.92 18.10 8.28
CA VAL A 91 37.76 17.27 9.12
C VAL A 91 37.01 16.04 9.62
N PRO A 92 37.68 14.86 9.76
CA PRO A 92 36.99 13.61 10.05
C PRO A 92 36.10 13.65 11.30
N THR A 93 36.48 14.39 12.34
CA THR A 93 35.72 14.54 13.59
C THR A 93 34.36 15.22 13.37
N SER A 94 34.32 16.27 12.55
CA SER A 94 33.06 16.97 12.19
C SER A 94 32.26 16.19 11.15
N ALA A 95 32.97 15.60 10.18
CA ALA A 95 32.38 14.79 9.11
C ALA A 95 31.53 13.64 9.65
N LEU A 96 31.97 12.99 10.73
CA LEU A 96 31.26 11.87 11.35
C LEU A 96 29.88 12.27 11.88
N ILE A 97 29.74 13.49 12.42
CA ILE A 97 28.42 14.01 12.87
C ILE A 97 27.46 14.16 11.68
N GLY A 98 27.96 14.61 10.53
CA GLY A 98 27.19 14.75 9.30
C GLY A 98 26.59 13.43 8.79
N THR A 99 27.25 12.28 9.11
CA THR A 99 26.74 10.97 8.67
C THR A 99 25.39 10.59 9.27
N PHE A 100 24.99 11.17 10.41
CA PHE A 100 23.67 10.91 11.01
C PHE A 100 22.52 11.33 10.11
N LEU A 101 22.75 12.23 9.18
CA LEU A 101 21.75 12.64 8.21
C LEU A 101 21.39 11.54 7.21
N PHE A 102 22.23 10.52 7.00
CA PHE A 102 21.87 9.35 6.22
C PHE A 102 20.67 8.59 6.81
N SER A 103 20.42 8.68 8.14
CA SER A 103 19.23 8.07 8.74
C SER A 103 17.93 8.65 8.20
N MET A 104 17.92 9.90 7.75
CA MET A 104 16.72 10.53 7.15
C MET A 104 16.39 9.93 5.78
N THR A 105 17.39 9.81 4.90
CA THR A 105 17.22 9.16 3.58
C THR A 105 16.95 7.67 3.73
N GLY A 106 17.58 7.01 4.71
CA GLY A 106 17.28 5.61 5.05
C GLY A 106 15.83 5.37 5.47
N SER A 107 15.28 6.26 6.30
CA SER A 107 13.86 6.19 6.70
C SER A 107 12.94 6.40 5.51
N MET A 108 13.29 7.27 4.56
CA MET A 108 12.54 7.43 3.31
C MET A 108 12.57 6.18 2.44
N CYS A 109 13.73 5.46 2.39
CA CYS A 109 13.83 4.19 1.67
C CYS A 109 12.83 3.16 2.20
N THR A 110 12.66 3.09 3.51
CA THR A 110 11.72 2.19 4.18
C THR A 110 10.30 2.33 3.65
N PHE A 111 9.80 3.55 3.55
CA PHE A 111 8.39 3.80 3.20
C PHE A 111 8.12 3.84 1.70
N PHE A 112 9.10 4.21 0.86
CA PHE A 112 8.87 4.50 -0.55
C PHE A 112 9.61 3.58 -1.53
N LEU A 113 10.71 2.94 -1.14
CA LEU A 113 11.58 2.21 -2.07
C LEU A 113 11.74 0.72 -1.76
N GLY A 114 11.55 0.33 -0.49
CA GLY A 114 11.57 -1.05 -0.04
C GLY A 114 12.95 -1.57 0.39
N PRO A 115 13.00 -2.81 0.95
CA PRO A 115 14.15 -3.29 1.71
C PRO A 115 15.45 -3.43 0.91
N LYS A 116 15.39 -3.78 -0.38
CA LYS A 116 16.60 -3.93 -1.21
C LYS A 116 17.37 -2.62 -1.37
N LEU A 117 16.66 -1.51 -1.59
CA LEU A 117 17.28 -0.20 -1.70
C LEU A 117 17.71 0.36 -0.35
N LEU A 118 16.99 0.04 0.73
CA LEU A 118 17.43 0.33 2.09
C LEU A 118 18.79 -0.33 2.39
N VAL A 119 18.96 -1.62 2.06
CA VAL A 119 20.25 -2.30 2.28
C VAL A 119 21.37 -1.63 1.48
N ALA A 120 21.14 -1.27 0.22
CA ALA A 120 22.12 -0.58 -0.61
C ALA A 120 22.51 0.79 -0.03
N HIS A 121 21.51 1.57 0.43
CA HIS A 121 21.71 2.85 1.09
C HIS A 121 22.55 2.69 2.37
N LEU A 122 22.17 1.75 3.26
CA LEU A 122 22.91 1.52 4.51
C LEU A 122 24.32 1.04 4.26
N ALA A 123 24.56 0.20 3.25
CA ALA A 123 25.90 -0.21 2.85
C ALA A 123 26.74 1.00 2.41
N PHE A 124 26.19 1.89 1.59
CA PHE A 124 26.85 3.12 1.17
C PHE A 124 27.18 4.03 2.36
N ALA A 125 26.19 4.31 3.22
CA ALA A 125 26.37 5.17 4.41
C ALA A 125 27.46 4.61 5.35
N ASN A 126 27.43 3.30 5.63
CA ASN A 126 28.44 2.66 6.46
C ASN A 126 29.83 2.65 5.82
N LEU A 127 29.93 2.51 4.49
CA LEU A 127 31.21 2.66 3.79
C LEU A 127 31.81 4.06 3.99
N VAL A 128 30.99 5.11 3.91
CA VAL A 128 31.41 6.49 4.18
C VAL A 128 31.86 6.65 5.64
N ILE A 129 31.13 6.10 6.60
CA ILE A 129 31.48 6.14 8.04
C ILE A 129 32.81 5.45 8.30
N VAL A 130 33.04 4.26 7.75
CA VAL A 130 34.29 3.51 7.89
C VAL A 130 35.46 4.27 7.26
N TYR A 131 35.23 4.89 6.09
CA TYR A 131 36.23 5.73 5.44
C TYR A 131 36.64 6.92 6.34
N ILE A 132 35.67 7.63 6.95
CA ILE A 132 35.93 8.79 7.83
C ILE A 132 36.67 8.35 9.06
N GLY A 133 36.27 7.26 9.73
CA GLY A 133 36.97 6.72 10.90
C GLY A 133 38.41 6.27 10.60
N GLY A 134 38.62 5.62 9.46
CA GLY A 134 39.94 5.24 8.95
C GLY A 134 40.82 6.46 8.66
N ALA A 135 40.26 7.49 8.04
CA ALA A 135 40.98 8.75 7.78
C ALA A 135 41.40 9.46 9.08
N ALA A 136 40.52 9.48 10.09
CA ALA A 136 40.86 10.04 11.42
C ALA A 136 41.99 9.31 12.08
N TYR A 137 42.03 7.96 12.00
CA TYR A 137 43.11 7.13 12.51
C TYR A 137 44.41 7.39 11.75
N LEU A 138 44.39 7.37 10.43
CA LEU A 138 45.59 7.57 9.59
C LEU A 138 46.20 8.96 9.74
N GLN A 139 45.37 9.98 10.02
CA GLN A 139 45.84 11.35 10.31
C GLN A 139 46.33 11.54 11.75
N GLY A 140 46.28 10.50 12.58
CA GLY A 140 46.71 10.55 13.98
C GLY A 140 45.76 11.36 14.89
N LEU A 141 44.55 11.65 14.44
CA LEU A 141 43.53 12.37 15.23
C LEU A 141 42.94 11.49 16.33
N TRP A 142 42.85 10.19 16.07
CA TRP A 142 42.29 9.19 16.98
C TRP A 142 43.21 8.00 17.15
N GLY A 143 43.19 7.42 18.36
CA GLY A 143 43.75 6.09 18.59
C GLY A 143 42.91 5.01 17.89
N PRO A 144 43.45 3.77 17.77
CA PRO A 144 42.73 2.69 17.07
C PRO A 144 41.40 2.34 17.73
N TRP A 145 41.34 2.37 19.05
CA TRP A 145 40.11 2.06 19.80
C TRP A 145 39.06 3.17 19.70
N ASP A 146 39.49 4.44 19.69
CA ASP A 146 38.60 5.58 19.52
C ASP A 146 38.00 5.59 18.12
N ALA A 147 38.78 5.29 17.08
CA ALA A 147 38.30 5.19 15.71
C ALA A 147 37.28 4.06 15.56
N ILE A 148 37.54 2.87 16.13
CA ILE A 148 36.58 1.77 16.11
C ILE A 148 35.32 2.14 16.87
N ALA A 149 35.41 2.70 18.07
CA ALA A 149 34.24 3.11 18.84
C ALA A 149 33.40 4.15 18.10
N ALA A 150 34.03 5.15 17.51
CA ALA A 150 33.35 6.19 16.75
C ALA A 150 32.59 5.62 15.52
N VAL A 151 33.25 4.70 14.78
CA VAL A 151 32.61 4.01 13.64
C VAL A 151 31.40 3.18 14.09
N LEU A 152 31.53 2.41 15.18
CA LEU A 152 30.46 1.59 15.71
C LEU A 152 29.26 2.45 16.16
N VAL A 153 29.51 3.54 16.88
CA VAL A 153 28.44 4.45 17.34
C VAL A 153 27.77 5.13 16.16
N ALA A 154 28.54 5.67 15.23
CA ALA A 154 27.98 6.34 14.06
C ALA A 154 27.17 5.37 13.15
N SER A 155 27.69 4.15 12.95
CA SER A 155 26.98 3.11 12.18
C SER A 155 25.68 2.70 12.87
N GLY A 156 25.70 2.51 14.20
CA GLY A 156 24.51 2.18 14.98
C GLY A 156 23.46 3.28 14.94
N ALA A 157 23.86 4.54 15.13
CA ALA A 157 22.96 5.69 15.09
C ALA A 157 22.37 5.94 13.69
N THR A 158 23.18 5.79 12.64
CA THR A 158 22.75 6.00 11.24
C THR A 158 21.84 4.89 10.77
N SER A 159 22.14 3.62 11.13
CA SER A 159 21.41 2.45 10.63
C SER A 159 20.22 2.06 11.52
N GLY A 160 20.28 2.36 12.81
CA GLY A 160 19.29 1.89 13.79
C GLY A 160 17.89 2.38 13.50
N VAL A 161 17.71 3.68 13.25
CA VAL A 161 16.38 4.25 12.98
C VAL A 161 15.75 3.69 11.71
N PRO A 162 16.43 3.65 10.54
CA PRO A 162 15.85 3.06 9.33
C PRO A 162 15.53 1.56 9.47
N ILE A 163 16.40 0.78 10.13
CA ILE A 163 16.17 -0.65 10.38
C ILE A 163 14.95 -0.85 11.27
N PHE A 164 14.87 -0.12 12.38
CA PHE A 164 13.73 -0.20 13.29
C PHE A 164 12.42 0.22 12.60
N ALA A 165 12.45 1.30 11.81
CA ALA A 165 11.30 1.73 11.00
C ALA A 165 10.89 0.66 9.99
N GLN A 166 11.86 -0.06 9.36
CA GLN A 166 11.56 -1.14 8.43
C GLN A 166 10.88 -2.33 9.13
N ILE A 167 11.36 -2.72 10.31
CA ILE A 167 10.75 -3.80 11.09
C ILE A 167 9.34 -3.41 11.51
N ALA A 168 9.16 -2.20 12.06
CA ALA A 168 7.84 -1.70 12.45
C ALA A 168 6.87 -1.65 11.25
N TRP A 169 7.33 -1.20 10.08
CA TRP A 169 6.54 -1.18 8.85
C TRP A 169 6.14 -2.58 8.39
N LEU A 170 7.05 -3.55 8.48
CA LEU A 170 6.75 -4.95 8.14
C LEU A 170 5.68 -5.53 9.07
N LEU A 171 5.79 -5.30 10.39
CA LEU A 171 4.80 -5.77 11.37
C LEU A 171 3.41 -5.16 11.11
N VAL A 172 3.34 -3.84 10.95
CA VAL A 172 2.07 -3.14 10.68
C VAL A 172 1.48 -3.56 9.33
N SER A 173 2.31 -3.74 8.30
CA SER A 173 1.84 -4.16 6.99
C SER A 173 1.38 -5.62 6.96
N GLU A 174 1.93 -6.47 7.81
CA GLU A 174 1.51 -7.86 7.97
C GLU A 174 0.13 -7.92 8.64
N ASP A 175 -0.08 -7.18 9.73
CA ASP A 175 -1.39 -7.08 10.38
C ASP A 175 -2.47 -6.58 9.41
N ALA A 176 -2.16 -5.55 8.62
CA ALA A 176 -3.08 -5.05 7.59
C ALA A 176 -3.35 -6.08 6.49
N ARG A 177 -2.35 -6.91 6.12
CA ARG A 177 -2.52 -8.00 5.16
C ARG A 177 -3.31 -9.17 5.76
N GLN A 178 -3.24 -9.38 7.08
CA GLN A 178 -3.98 -10.43 7.77
C GLN A 178 -5.44 -10.06 8.02
N SER A 179 -5.81 -8.79 7.88
CA SER A 179 -7.21 -8.38 7.96
C SER A 179 -8.07 -9.15 6.95
N GLU A 180 -9.14 -9.76 7.42
CA GLU A 180 -10.14 -10.46 6.62
C GLU A 180 -11.31 -9.59 6.21
N VAL A 181 -11.28 -8.31 6.60
CA VAL A 181 -12.39 -7.37 6.45
C VAL A 181 -12.02 -6.25 5.46
N ASP A 182 -12.95 -5.86 4.62
CA ASP A 182 -12.83 -4.68 3.75
C ASP A 182 -13.02 -3.40 4.58
N PRO A 183 -12.09 -2.43 4.52
CA PRO A 183 -12.14 -1.25 5.39
C PRO A 183 -13.29 -0.30 5.06
N LEU A 184 -13.80 -0.28 3.83
CA LEU A 184 -14.90 0.60 3.41
C LEU A 184 -16.26 0.04 3.83
N THR A 185 -16.52 -1.22 3.49
CA THR A 185 -17.84 -1.84 3.65
C THR A 185 -18.02 -2.64 4.93
N ARG A 186 -16.93 -2.98 5.62
CA ARG A 186 -16.89 -3.88 6.78
C ARG A 186 -17.37 -5.31 6.49
N THR A 187 -17.61 -5.64 5.24
CA THR A 187 -17.80 -7.04 4.81
C THR A 187 -16.47 -7.80 4.79
N ARG A 188 -16.49 -9.10 4.54
CA ARG A 188 -15.24 -9.83 4.28
C ARG A 188 -14.53 -9.24 3.07
N ASN A 189 -13.19 -9.32 3.04
CA ASN A 189 -12.41 -9.10 1.84
C ASN A 189 -12.16 -10.44 1.11
N ARG A 190 -11.39 -10.43 0.03
CA ARG A 190 -11.07 -11.64 -0.74
C ARG A 190 -10.47 -12.77 0.12
N ARG A 191 -9.64 -12.44 1.11
CA ARG A 191 -9.04 -13.42 2.01
C ARG A 191 -10.06 -13.97 3.00
N GLY A 192 -10.84 -13.10 3.63
CA GLY A 192 -11.91 -13.50 4.52
C GLY A 192 -12.99 -14.34 3.81
N LEU A 193 -13.23 -14.10 2.51
CA LEU A 193 -14.08 -14.93 1.68
C LEU A 193 -13.53 -16.34 1.53
N GLN A 194 -12.23 -16.49 1.27
CA GLN A 194 -11.63 -17.82 1.09
C GLN A 194 -11.79 -18.69 2.33
N ASN A 195 -11.52 -18.12 3.52
CA ASN A 195 -11.71 -18.82 4.78
C ASN A 195 -13.19 -19.18 5.01
N ALA A 196 -14.10 -18.24 4.72
CA ALA A 196 -15.54 -18.47 4.85
C ALA A 196 -16.06 -19.54 3.88
N ILE A 197 -15.51 -19.66 2.68
CA ILE A 197 -15.84 -20.73 1.72
C ILE A 197 -15.54 -22.10 2.33
N ASP A 198 -14.35 -22.28 2.89
CA ASP A 198 -13.92 -23.56 3.46
C ASP A 198 -14.81 -23.94 4.65
N ASP A 199 -15.13 -22.97 5.54
CA ASP A 199 -15.99 -23.20 6.70
C ASP A 199 -17.42 -23.57 6.27
N LEU A 200 -18.03 -22.78 5.38
CA LEU A 200 -19.41 -23.01 4.91
C LEU A 200 -19.52 -24.27 4.05
N TRP A 201 -18.51 -24.62 3.28
CA TRP A 201 -18.47 -25.88 2.54
C TRP A 201 -18.51 -27.09 3.48
N ASN A 202 -17.73 -27.03 4.58
CA ASN A 202 -17.75 -28.09 5.59
C ASN A 202 -19.11 -28.21 6.28
N VAL A 203 -19.77 -27.10 6.59
CA VAL A 203 -21.13 -27.07 7.14
C VAL A 203 -22.13 -27.70 6.16
N ALA A 204 -22.11 -27.25 4.90
CA ALA A 204 -22.99 -27.78 3.86
C ALA A 204 -22.85 -29.29 3.69
N HIS A 205 -21.60 -29.79 3.69
CA HIS A 205 -21.31 -31.24 3.59
C HIS A 205 -21.77 -32.03 4.82
N GLY A 206 -21.52 -31.50 6.02
CA GLY A 206 -21.88 -32.15 7.28
C GLY A 206 -23.38 -32.24 7.49
N GLU A 207 -24.11 -31.19 7.12
CA GLU A 207 -25.57 -31.09 7.33
C GLU A 207 -26.40 -31.50 6.11
N GLN A 208 -25.75 -31.91 5.00
CA GLN A 208 -26.42 -32.26 3.75
C GLN A 208 -27.32 -31.13 3.21
N LEU A 209 -26.80 -29.89 3.30
CA LEU A 209 -27.45 -28.70 2.81
C LEU A 209 -26.82 -28.27 1.46
N ALA A 210 -27.54 -27.50 0.67
CA ALA A 210 -26.99 -26.92 -0.53
C ALA A 210 -25.97 -25.81 -0.19
N PHE A 211 -24.93 -25.72 -1.00
CA PHE A 211 -23.98 -24.61 -1.01
C PHE A 211 -24.27 -23.72 -2.19
N ALA A 212 -24.28 -22.42 -2.01
CA ALA A 212 -24.52 -21.49 -3.08
C ALA A 212 -23.50 -20.36 -3.09
N LEU A 213 -23.25 -19.80 -4.28
CA LEU A 213 -22.36 -18.70 -4.49
C LEU A 213 -23.01 -17.71 -5.47
N VAL A 214 -22.96 -16.41 -5.17
CA VAL A 214 -23.41 -15.34 -6.06
C VAL A 214 -22.34 -14.28 -6.20
N LEU A 215 -22.05 -13.93 -7.46
CA LEU A 215 -21.22 -12.78 -7.81
C LEU A 215 -22.16 -11.62 -8.18
N VAL A 216 -21.88 -10.47 -7.63
CA VAL A 216 -22.66 -9.23 -7.83
C VAL A 216 -21.74 -8.10 -8.25
N ASP A 217 -22.12 -7.34 -9.25
CA ASP A 217 -21.39 -6.18 -9.73
C ASP A 217 -22.35 -5.00 -9.96
N ILE A 218 -21.92 -3.79 -9.56
CA ILE A 218 -22.71 -2.57 -9.71
C ILE A 218 -22.65 -2.09 -11.15
N ASP A 219 -23.82 -2.05 -11.81
CA ASP A 219 -23.90 -1.64 -13.20
C ASP A 219 -23.43 -0.21 -13.43
N ARG A 220 -22.54 -0.02 -14.41
CA ARG A 220 -22.04 1.30 -14.85
C ARG A 220 -21.42 2.13 -13.70
N PHE A 221 -20.81 1.51 -12.73
CA PHE A 221 -20.25 2.19 -11.55
C PHE A 221 -19.25 3.30 -11.91
N LYS A 222 -18.47 3.12 -12.97
CA LYS A 222 -17.59 4.19 -13.48
C LYS A 222 -18.39 5.47 -13.82
N ALA A 223 -19.56 5.36 -14.44
CA ALA A 223 -20.39 6.52 -14.77
C ALA A 223 -20.92 7.21 -13.50
N VAL A 224 -21.18 6.45 -12.42
CA VAL A 224 -21.52 7.01 -11.11
C VAL A 224 -20.37 7.86 -10.58
N ASN A 225 -19.15 7.33 -10.58
CA ASN A 225 -17.97 8.08 -10.14
C ASN A 225 -17.71 9.32 -11.00
N ASP A 226 -17.83 9.20 -12.32
CA ASP A 226 -17.59 10.31 -13.24
C ASP A 226 -18.62 11.44 -13.06
N ARG A 227 -19.88 11.09 -12.73
CA ARG A 227 -20.98 12.05 -12.56
C ARG A 227 -21.08 12.66 -11.16
N TYR A 228 -20.91 11.84 -10.11
CA TYR A 228 -21.20 12.23 -8.72
C TYR A 228 -19.95 12.33 -7.85
N GLY A 229 -18.79 11.93 -8.35
CA GLY A 229 -17.52 11.88 -7.63
C GLY A 229 -17.33 10.62 -6.79
N HIS A 230 -16.08 10.34 -6.41
CA HIS A 230 -15.70 9.11 -5.71
C HIS A 230 -16.35 8.99 -4.32
N ASP A 231 -16.51 10.09 -3.58
CA ASP A 231 -17.13 10.06 -2.25
C ASP A 231 -18.59 9.54 -2.31
N ARG A 232 -19.31 9.87 -3.39
CA ARG A 232 -20.65 9.34 -3.65
C ARG A 232 -20.63 7.91 -4.16
N GLY A 233 -19.62 7.55 -4.95
CA GLY A 233 -19.39 6.16 -5.36
C GLY A 233 -19.12 5.27 -4.14
N ASP A 234 -18.28 5.69 -3.21
CA ASP A 234 -18.01 4.97 -1.97
C ASP A 234 -19.29 4.78 -1.12
N ALA A 235 -20.14 5.81 -1.02
CA ALA A 235 -21.42 5.68 -0.34
C ALA A 235 -22.37 4.67 -1.01
N VAL A 236 -22.38 4.58 -2.35
CA VAL A 236 -23.13 3.57 -3.10
C VAL A 236 -22.61 2.16 -2.80
N ILE A 237 -21.29 1.97 -2.78
CA ILE A 237 -20.67 0.68 -2.44
C ILE A 237 -21.09 0.22 -1.03
N VAL A 238 -21.05 1.14 -0.04
CA VAL A 238 -21.47 0.84 1.35
C VAL A 238 -22.94 0.44 1.38
N LEU A 239 -23.80 1.19 0.70
CA LEU A 239 -25.24 0.92 0.67
C LEU A 239 -25.57 -0.45 0.04
N VAL A 240 -24.91 -0.80 -1.07
CA VAL A 240 -25.07 -2.11 -1.72
C VAL A 240 -24.58 -3.23 -0.80
N ALA A 241 -23.45 -3.03 -0.11
CA ALA A 241 -22.93 -3.99 0.85
C ALA A 241 -23.92 -4.23 2.01
N GLU A 242 -24.47 -3.17 2.61
CA GLU A 242 -25.44 -3.25 3.71
C GLU A 242 -26.70 -4.01 3.28
N ARG A 243 -27.24 -3.71 2.08
CA ARG A 243 -28.41 -4.39 1.53
C ARG A 243 -28.13 -5.87 1.25
N LEU A 244 -26.98 -6.16 0.64
CA LEU A 244 -26.60 -7.55 0.38
C LEU A 244 -26.41 -8.33 1.65
N CYS A 245 -25.77 -7.76 2.68
CA CYS A 245 -25.65 -8.38 3.99
C CYS A 245 -27.02 -8.63 4.64
N GLY A 246 -27.92 -7.66 4.58
CA GLY A 246 -29.29 -7.81 5.09
C GLY A 246 -30.07 -8.87 4.35
N HIS A 247 -29.90 -8.99 3.04
CA HIS A 247 -30.57 -9.99 2.21
C HIS A 247 -30.04 -11.41 2.44
N VAL A 248 -28.72 -11.57 2.50
CA VAL A 248 -28.07 -12.86 2.80
C VAL A 248 -28.37 -13.31 4.24
N GLY A 249 -28.43 -12.36 5.19
CA GLY A 249 -28.82 -12.62 6.57
C GLY A 249 -27.95 -13.69 7.23
N THR A 250 -28.62 -14.68 7.85
CA THR A 250 -27.96 -15.81 8.55
C THR A 250 -27.58 -16.96 7.62
N PHE A 251 -27.94 -16.91 6.34
CA PHE A 251 -27.64 -17.99 5.39
C PHE A 251 -26.18 -18.05 4.98
N GLY A 252 -25.41 -16.97 5.18
CA GLY A 252 -24.04 -16.97 4.72
C GLY A 252 -23.26 -15.69 5.02
N VAL A 253 -22.23 -15.47 4.22
CA VAL A 253 -21.33 -14.33 4.36
C VAL A 253 -21.21 -13.56 3.06
N VAL A 254 -20.96 -12.26 3.18
CA VAL A 254 -20.73 -11.33 2.07
C VAL A 254 -19.28 -10.86 2.11
N ALA A 255 -18.66 -10.81 0.95
CA ALA A 255 -17.33 -10.26 0.75
C ALA A 255 -17.30 -9.25 -0.40
N ARG A 256 -16.46 -8.22 -0.26
CA ARG A 256 -16.08 -7.34 -1.36
C ARG A 256 -14.76 -7.81 -1.95
N THR A 257 -14.77 -8.22 -3.22
CA THR A 257 -13.61 -8.83 -3.89
C THR A 257 -12.91 -7.92 -4.88
N GLY A 258 -13.58 -6.84 -5.29
CA GLY A 258 -13.07 -5.85 -6.21
C GLY A 258 -13.53 -4.44 -5.86
N GLY A 259 -13.33 -3.48 -6.76
CA GLY A 259 -13.75 -2.09 -6.58
C GLY A 259 -15.27 -1.95 -6.40
N GLU A 260 -16.04 -2.60 -7.26
CA GLU A 260 -17.50 -2.57 -7.35
C GLU A 260 -18.12 -3.97 -7.32
N GLU A 261 -17.30 -4.99 -7.02
CA GLU A 261 -17.67 -6.41 -7.07
C GLU A 261 -17.83 -6.99 -5.66
N PHE A 262 -18.91 -7.75 -5.49
CA PHE A 262 -19.20 -8.50 -4.27
C PHE A 262 -19.39 -9.99 -4.57
N VAL A 263 -19.10 -10.81 -3.58
CA VAL A 263 -19.40 -12.24 -3.59
C VAL A 263 -20.11 -12.58 -2.30
N ALA A 264 -21.22 -13.32 -2.39
CA ALA A 264 -21.80 -13.94 -1.22
C ALA A 264 -21.76 -15.46 -1.36
N VAL A 265 -21.53 -16.13 -0.23
CA VAL A 265 -21.51 -17.59 -0.11
C VAL A 265 -22.55 -17.98 0.93
N LEU A 266 -23.42 -18.92 0.60
CA LEU A 266 -24.59 -19.27 1.38
C LEU A 266 -24.71 -20.79 1.57
N VAL A 267 -25.32 -21.19 2.68
CA VAL A 267 -25.69 -22.59 2.96
C VAL A 267 -27.14 -22.65 3.42
N GLY A 268 -27.89 -23.61 2.92
CA GLY A 268 -29.27 -23.79 3.28
C GLY A 268 -30.01 -24.81 2.40
N GLU A 269 -31.33 -24.86 2.50
CA GLU A 269 -32.13 -25.68 1.61
C GLU A 269 -32.10 -25.17 0.18
N THR A 270 -31.98 -26.07 -0.80
CA THR A 270 -31.83 -25.75 -2.23
C THR A 270 -32.88 -24.76 -2.74
N ASN A 271 -34.17 -25.03 -2.49
CA ASN A 271 -35.25 -24.18 -2.99
C ASN A 271 -35.20 -22.80 -2.36
N ARG A 272 -34.91 -22.73 -1.06
CA ARG A 272 -34.81 -21.46 -0.32
C ARG A 272 -33.67 -20.60 -0.84
N LEU A 273 -32.51 -21.22 -1.11
CA LEU A 273 -31.37 -20.51 -1.68
C LEU A 273 -31.66 -20.01 -3.11
N CYS A 274 -32.34 -20.82 -3.93
CA CYS A 274 -32.74 -20.39 -5.28
C CYS A 274 -33.67 -19.16 -5.24
N GLU A 275 -34.70 -19.16 -4.39
CA GLU A 275 -35.61 -18.01 -4.22
C GLU A 275 -34.83 -16.77 -3.80
N LEU A 276 -34.04 -16.87 -2.71
CA LEU A 276 -33.25 -15.76 -2.19
C LEU A 276 -32.27 -15.21 -3.22
N LEU A 277 -31.61 -16.06 -3.97
CA LEU A 277 -30.63 -15.61 -4.96
C LEU A 277 -31.26 -14.94 -6.17
N LEU A 278 -32.44 -15.36 -6.61
CA LEU A 278 -33.17 -14.71 -7.71
C LEU A 278 -33.61 -13.28 -7.36
N GLU A 279 -33.86 -13.00 -6.09
CA GLU A 279 -34.28 -11.67 -5.61
C GLU A 279 -33.13 -10.68 -5.42
N VAL A 280 -31.86 -11.08 -5.58
CA VAL A 280 -30.67 -10.25 -5.30
C VAL A 280 -30.72 -8.92 -6.06
N SER A 281 -30.92 -8.95 -7.38
CA SER A 281 -30.95 -7.73 -8.19
C SER A 281 -32.06 -6.77 -7.78
N ASP A 282 -33.23 -7.28 -7.45
CA ASP A 282 -34.39 -6.47 -7.08
C ASP A 282 -34.22 -5.87 -5.69
N THR A 283 -33.69 -6.65 -4.75
CA THR A 283 -33.43 -6.18 -3.37
C THR A 283 -32.34 -5.11 -3.29
N LEU A 284 -31.34 -5.17 -4.17
CA LEU A 284 -30.24 -4.20 -4.15
C LEU A 284 -30.56 -2.91 -4.91
N THR A 285 -31.62 -2.88 -5.71
CA THR A 285 -31.97 -1.75 -6.57
C THR A 285 -33.15 -0.96 -5.99
N TYR A 286 -32.92 0.34 -5.69
CA TYR A 286 -33.98 1.26 -5.27
C TYR A 286 -33.99 2.55 -6.09
N ARG A 287 -35.12 2.86 -6.71
CA ARG A 287 -35.29 4.08 -7.53
C ARG A 287 -35.30 5.38 -6.73
N SER A 288 -35.58 5.29 -5.43
CA SER A 288 -35.63 6.45 -4.52
C SER A 288 -34.28 6.80 -3.90
N ASP A 289 -33.22 6.06 -4.22
CA ASP A 289 -31.88 6.38 -3.73
C ASP A 289 -31.37 7.71 -4.26
N SER A 290 -30.57 8.41 -3.47
CA SER A 290 -29.93 9.67 -3.87
C SER A 290 -29.04 9.53 -5.11
N VAL A 291 -28.48 8.32 -5.31
CA VAL A 291 -27.77 7.88 -6.50
C VAL A 291 -28.34 6.50 -6.89
N PRO A 292 -29.32 6.45 -7.80
CA PRO A 292 -29.93 5.19 -8.21
C PRO A 292 -28.92 4.35 -9.00
N VAL A 293 -28.74 3.11 -8.59
CA VAL A 293 -27.90 2.11 -9.26
C VAL A 293 -28.64 0.82 -9.42
N THR A 294 -28.22 0.02 -10.38
CA THR A 294 -28.67 -1.37 -10.56
C THR A 294 -27.47 -2.30 -10.40
N VAL A 295 -27.73 -3.58 -10.21
CA VAL A 295 -26.70 -4.60 -10.12
C VAL A 295 -26.98 -5.74 -11.10
N SER A 296 -25.91 -6.35 -11.57
CA SER A 296 -25.94 -7.60 -12.31
C SER A 296 -25.38 -8.71 -11.44
N ALA A 297 -26.08 -9.82 -11.34
CA ALA A 297 -25.67 -10.95 -10.52
C ALA A 297 -25.68 -12.26 -11.31
N GLY A 298 -24.72 -13.12 -10.98
CA GLY A 298 -24.64 -14.50 -11.44
C GLY A 298 -24.55 -15.43 -10.24
N ALA A 299 -25.48 -16.36 -10.10
CA ALA A 299 -25.60 -17.26 -8.98
C ALA A 299 -25.50 -18.72 -9.40
N VAL A 300 -24.88 -19.52 -8.53
CA VAL A 300 -24.80 -20.98 -8.69
C VAL A 300 -25.22 -21.62 -7.39
N VAL A 301 -26.07 -22.65 -7.49
CA VAL A 301 -26.48 -23.49 -6.38
C VAL A 301 -25.98 -24.90 -6.63
N LEU A 302 -25.32 -25.48 -5.63
CA LEU A 302 -24.81 -26.84 -5.60
C LEU A 302 -25.69 -27.66 -4.62
N PRO A 303 -26.66 -28.45 -5.11
CA PRO A 303 -27.50 -29.28 -4.26
C PRO A 303 -26.68 -30.42 -3.61
N PRO A 304 -27.03 -30.88 -2.42
CA PRO A 304 -26.37 -32.02 -1.82
C PRO A 304 -26.59 -33.29 -2.67
N GLY A 305 -25.54 -34.08 -2.83
CA GLY A 305 -25.59 -35.32 -3.60
C GLY A 305 -25.55 -35.19 -5.12
N SER A 306 -25.43 -33.98 -5.69
CA SER A 306 -25.18 -33.79 -7.13
C SER A 306 -23.85 -34.39 -7.55
N GLU A 307 -23.66 -34.68 -8.83
CA GLU A 307 -22.39 -35.22 -9.35
C GLU A 307 -21.23 -34.26 -9.09
N THR A 308 -21.47 -32.96 -9.23
CA THR A 308 -20.52 -31.90 -8.92
C THR A 308 -20.15 -31.87 -7.45
N TRP A 309 -21.08 -32.14 -6.54
CA TRP A 309 -20.84 -32.22 -5.10
C TRP A 309 -19.77 -33.27 -4.71
N LYS A 310 -19.65 -34.35 -5.48
CA LYS A 310 -18.71 -35.46 -5.22
C LYS A 310 -17.26 -35.11 -5.61
N THR A 311 -17.02 -34.06 -6.38
CA THR A 311 -15.70 -33.72 -6.93
C THR A 311 -14.78 -33.00 -5.93
N GLY A 312 -15.24 -32.68 -4.71
CA GLY A 312 -14.44 -32.07 -3.65
C GLY A 312 -14.22 -30.55 -3.83
N PRO A 313 -13.23 -29.93 -3.16
CA PRO A 313 -13.05 -28.47 -3.10
C PRO A 313 -12.87 -27.75 -4.44
N ASN A 314 -12.50 -28.46 -5.50
CA ASN A 314 -12.38 -27.89 -6.84
C ASN A 314 -13.73 -27.43 -7.42
N VAL A 315 -14.84 -27.96 -6.93
CA VAL A 315 -16.21 -27.57 -7.32
C VAL A 315 -16.49 -26.10 -7.06
N VAL A 316 -15.96 -25.53 -5.97
CA VAL A 316 -16.17 -24.11 -5.66
C VAL A 316 -15.51 -23.22 -6.72
N ASN A 317 -14.36 -23.63 -7.26
CA ASN A 317 -13.72 -22.90 -8.36
C ASN A 317 -14.52 -22.97 -9.66
N ASP A 318 -15.15 -24.13 -9.93
CA ASP A 318 -16.01 -24.31 -11.09
C ASP A 318 -17.30 -23.51 -10.95
N ALA A 319 -17.93 -23.55 -9.77
CA ALA A 319 -19.10 -22.73 -9.44
C ALA A 319 -18.79 -21.23 -9.53
N THR A 320 -17.62 -20.79 -9.09
CA THR A 320 -17.19 -19.39 -9.21
C THR A 320 -17.06 -18.98 -10.67
N ARG A 321 -16.48 -19.81 -11.54
CA ARG A 321 -16.38 -19.54 -12.98
C ARG A 321 -17.74 -19.52 -13.67
N ALA A 322 -18.64 -20.42 -13.27
CA ALA A 322 -19.99 -20.43 -13.79
C ALA A 322 -20.79 -19.18 -13.38
N ALA A 323 -20.70 -18.78 -12.10
CA ALA A 323 -21.33 -17.57 -11.60
C ALA A 323 -20.78 -16.31 -12.29
N ASP A 324 -19.47 -16.22 -12.54
CA ASP A 324 -18.86 -15.10 -13.30
C ASP A 324 -19.40 -15.03 -14.73
N SER A 325 -19.48 -16.18 -15.42
CA SER A 325 -20.09 -16.26 -16.76
C SER A 325 -21.55 -15.81 -16.76
N LEU A 326 -22.34 -16.19 -15.76
CA LEU A 326 -23.72 -15.78 -15.60
C LEU A 326 -23.83 -14.27 -15.33
N MET A 327 -23.02 -13.71 -14.45
CA MET A 327 -22.96 -12.29 -14.16
C MET A 327 -22.61 -11.48 -15.42
N TYR A 328 -21.63 -11.94 -16.20
CA TYR A 328 -21.27 -11.32 -17.47
C TYR A 328 -22.44 -11.35 -18.49
N ARG A 329 -23.16 -12.47 -18.56
CA ARG A 329 -24.38 -12.59 -19.39
C ARG A 329 -25.49 -11.65 -18.91
N ALA A 330 -25.68 -11.50 -17.59
CA ALA A 330 -26.62 -10.56 -17.01
C ALA A 330 -26.29 -9.11 -17.44
N LYS A 331 -25.02 -8.70 -17.34
CA LYS A 331 -24.54 -7.40 -17.81
C LYS A 331 -24.76 -7.20 -19.32
N SER A 332 -24.38 -8.20 -20.13
CA SER A 332 -24.52 -8.13 -21.60
C SER A 332 -25.98 -8.06 -22.06
N ALA A 333 -26.89 -8.60 -21.28
CA ALA A 333 -28.33 -8.56 -21.54
C ALA A 333 -29.01 -7.26 -21.09
N GLY A 334 -28.23 -6.24 -20.68
CA GLY A 334 -28.73 -4.92 -20.29
C GLY A 334 -28.62 -4.60 -18.80
N GLY A 335 -28.08 -5.51 -17.99
CA GLY A 335 -27.93 -5.36 -16.54
C GLY A 335 -29.22 -5.53 -15.75
N ASN A 336 -29.20 -5.13 -14.47
CA ASN A 336 -30.32 -5.13 -13.53
C ASN A 336 -31.07 -6.47 -13.49
N ARG A 337 -30.33 -7.56 -13.28
CA ARG A 337 -30.90 -8.91 -13.20
C ARG A 337 -29.95 -9.90 -12.54
N THR A 338 -30.54 -10.94 -12.00
CA THR A 338 -29.82 -12.12 -11.53
C THR A 338 -30.05 -13.28 -12.50
N LEU A 339 -28.97 -13.96 -12.89
CA LEU A 339 -29.04 -15.26 -13.58
C LEU A 339 -28.56 -16.34 -12.62
N LEU A 340 -29.30 -17.45 -12.57
CA LEU A 340 -29.04 -18.57 -11.66
C LEU A 340 -28.92 -19.89 -12.43
N GLU A 341 -28.00 -20.73 -12.01
CA GLU A 341 -27.80 -22.08 -12.49
C GLU A 341 -27.69 -23.04 -11.29
N THR A 342 -28.22 -24.25 -11.42
CA THR A 342 -28.08 -25.32 -10.45
C THR A 342 -27.17 -26.40 -11.06
N MET A 343 -26.08 -26.74 -10.37
CA MET A 343 -25.02 -27.64 -10.87
C MET A 343 -25.01 -28.98 -10.12
#